data_4d2c58d63eebc1cb81d957d1e0b11863
#
_entry.id   4d2c58d63eebc1cb81d957d1e0b11863
#
_cell.length_a   1.000
_cell.length_b   1.000
_cell.length_c   1.000
_cell.angle_alpha   90.00
_cell.angle_beta   90.00
_cell.angle_gamma   90.00
#
_symmetry.space_group_name_H-M   'P 1'
#
loop_
_entity.id
_entity.type
_entity.pdbx_description
1 polymer ?
#
loop_
_entity_poly.entity_id
_entity_poly.type
_entity_poly.pdbx_seq_one_letter_code
_entity_poly.pdbx_strand_id
1 'polypeptide(L)'
;MPTIKKNIVNLHIKYFPDHHPTTMTKINIIRPPKISVDSRRSFWKQMVMLVIGTTISLSFTIAAAKLTDNIQRAKDRRLSAMMVMSNIESFARTLESRAERMAQADSIATWLLGKPLDELELMPEAELDDLVSRVTVGALLARDKSAENIFSNNIETWKNVGNVQFIDNVGACFSAMEGVEEDYNNWARDMVNTYRDIKYHPNDNEGINAPMKLMRNDKMRRLMRGTHNRRCWLGYAAANLRYYNKKNMLSIGIEEQEVMAFTDKREVEVELTEKAPDAYDYYTAPIPADSLTSLAHLDQLLDSIMHHRHTK
;
A
#
# COMPACT_ATOMS: atom_id res chain seq x y z
N MET A 1 -8.30 3.90 30.09
CA MET A 1 -7.15 3.04 30.35
C MET A 1 -7.61 1.60 30.32
N PRO A 2 -7.33 0.79 29.33
CA PRO A 2 -7.55 -0.64 29.38
C PRO A 2 -6.22 -1.39 29.59
N THR A 3 -6.30 -2.30 30.50
CA THR A 3 -5.23 -3.14 31.07
C THR A 3 -4.79 -4.19 30.05
N ILE A 4 -3.50 -4.19 29.71
CA ILE A 4 -2.89 -5.22 28.85
C ILE A 4 -2.69 -6.50 29.67
N LYS A 5 -3.43 -7.56 29.34
CA LYS A 5 -3.20 -8.90 29.86
C LYS A 5 -1.98 -9.52 29.17
N LYS A 6 -0.91 -9.73 29.95
CA LYS A 6 0.25 -10.54 29.56
C LYS A 6 -0.16 -12.03 29.53
N ASN A 7 -0.17 -12.61 28.32
CA ASN A 7 -0.23 -14.07 28.20
C ASN A 7 1.16 -14.64 28.45
N ILE A 8 1.34 -15.27 29.63
CA ILE A 8 2.51 -16.07 29.96
C ILE A 8 2.27 -17.47 29.38
N VAL A 9 3.07 -17.84 28.38
CA VAL A 9 3.11 -19.22 27.87
C VAL A 9 3.92 -20.06 28.86
N ASN A 10 3.23 -20.89 29.63
CA ASN A 10 3.86 -21.87 30.50
C ASN A 10 4.39 -23.04 29.67
N LEU A 11 5.71 -23.13 29.53
CA LEU A 11 6.41 -24.29 29.02
C LEU A 11 6.39 -25.37 30.11
N HIS A 12 5.61 -26.41 29.94
CA HIS A 12 5.63 -27.62 30.78
C HIS A 12 6.88 -28.41 30.42
N ILE A 13 7.89 -28.35 31.27
CA ILE A 13 9.00 -29.31 31.30
C ILE A 13 8.48 -30.57 31.99
N LYS A 14 8.31 -31.64 31.23
CA LYS A 14 8.03 -32.98 31.80
C LYS A 14 9.29 -33.50 32.48
N TYR A 15 9.24 -33.55 33.80
CA TYR A 15 10.18 -34.35 34.60
C TYR A 15 9.96 -35.83 34.30
N PHE A 16 11.04 -36.56 33.99
CA PHE A 16 11.08 -38.01 34.00
C PHE A 16 11.41 -38.49 35.44
N PRO A 17 10.73 -39.49 35.95
CA PRO A 17 10.97 -39.97 37.30
C PRO A 17 12.20 -40.90 37.39
N ASP A 18 12.89 -40.77 38.49
CA ASP A 18 14.01 -41.59 38.94
C ASP A 18 13.72 -43.08 38.90
N HIS A 19 14.62 -43.88 38.36
CA HIS A 19 14.65 -45.34 38.59
C HIS A 19 16.00 -45.80 39.15
N HIS A 20 15.92 -46.25 40.38
CA HIS A 20 16.59 -47.35 41.08
C HIS A 20 18.12 -47.53 41.02
N PRO A 21 18.70 -47.88 42.18
CA PRO A 21 20.12 -48.07 42.29
C PRO A 21 20.55 -49.42 41.71
N THR A 22 21.39 -49.37 40.74
CA THR A 22 21.94 -50.55 40.10
C THR A 22 23.24 -50.96 40.84
N THR A 23 23.21 -52.12 41.31
CA THR A 23 24.28 -52.95 41.83
C THR A 23 25.68 -52.65 41.29
N MET A 24 26.65 -52.48 42.24
CA MET A 24 28.06 -52.40 41.93
C MET A 24 28.54 -53.66 41.18
N THR A 25 28.67 -53.60 39.90
CA THR A 25 29.38 -54.65 39.16
C THR A 25 30.87 -54.42 39.30
N LYS A 26 31.58 -55.43 39.79
CA LYS A 26 33.05 -55.45 39.92
C LYS A 26 33.65 -55.08 38.52
N ILE A 27 34.30 -53.92 38.44
CA ILE A 27 35.08 -53.56 37.31
C ILE A 27 36.30 -54.45 37.24
N ASN A 28 36.26 -55.45 36.38
CA ASN A 28 37.45 -56.18 35.97
C ASN A 28 38.36 -55.21 35.19
N ILE A 29 39.44 -54.78 35.85
CA ILE A 29 40.49 -54.02 35.21
C ILE A 29 41.16 -54.93 34.19
N ILE A 30 40.66 -54.82 32.93
CA ILE A 30 41.28 -55.48 31.77
C ILE A 30 42.61 -54.73 31.53
N ARG A 31 43.71 -55.44 31.82
CA ARG A 31 45.08 -54.93 31.49
C ARG A 31 45.11 -54.59 30.00
N PRO A 32 45.51 -53.34 29.63
CA PRO A 32 45.56 -52.98 28.22
C PRO A 32 46.50 -53.94 27.48
N PRO A 33 46.05 -54.46 26.31
CA PRO A 33 46.91 -55.37 25.51
C PRO A 33 48.21 -54.63 25.14
N LYS A 34 49.34 -55.35 25.28
CA LYS A 34 50.62 -54.82 24.78
C LYS A 34 50.52 -54.53 23.29
N ILE A 35 50.36 -53.27 22.92
CA ILE A 35 50.23 -52.83 21.55
C ILE A 35 51.61 -53.04 20.86
N SER A 36 51.66 -53.91 19.91
CA SER A 36 52.89 -54.14 19.09
C SER A 36 53.19 -52.82 18.29
N VAL A 37 54.48 -52.63 17.91
CA VAL A 37 54.90 -51.45 17.16
C VAL A 37 54.14 -51.32 15.86
N ASP A 38 53.76 -52.38 15.21
CA ASP A 38 52.94 -52.43 14.01
C ASP A 38 51.49 -51.96 14.27
N SER A 39 50.93 -52.28 15.42
CA SER A 39 49.57 -51.79 15.79
C SER A 39 49.56 -50.31 16.07
N ARG A 40 50.66 -49.72 16.58
CA ARG A 40 50.81 -48.26 16.74
C ARG A 40 50.82 -47.52 15.40
N ARG A 41 51.55 -48.09 14.43
CA ARG A 41 51.63 -47.50 13.09
C ARG A 41 50.30 -47.57 12.35
N SER A 42 49.55 -48.63 12.51
CA SER A 42 48.19 -48.78 12.01
C SER A 42 47.23 -47.85 12.70
N PHE A 43 47.32 -47.67 14.00
CA PHE A 43 46.50 -46.75 14.76
C PHE A 43 46.71 -45.28 14.33
N TRP A 44 47.95 -44.84 14.17
CA TRP A 44 48.26 -43.51 13.68
C TRP A 44 47.77 -43.26 12.24
N LYS A 45 47.85 -44.25 11.36
CA LYS A 45 47.28 -44.13 10.01
C LYS A 45 45.75 -43.96 10.07
N GLN A 46 45.07 -44.76 10.91
CA GLN A 46 43.62 -44.62 11.07
C GLN A 46 43.22 -43.26 11.69
N MET A 47 43.95 -42.77 12.68
CA MET A 47 43.71 -41.46 13.26
C MET A 47 43.93 -40.33 12.24
N VAL A 48 44.99 -40.38 11.46
CA VAL A 48 45.22 -39.39 10.39
C VAL A 48 44.10 -39.42 9.33
N MET A 49 43.67 -40.63 8.90
CA MET A 49 42.55 -40.81 7.97
C MET A 49 41.26 -40.27 8.55
N LEU A 50 41.01 -40.52 9.84
CA LEU A 50 39.79 -40.00 10.50
C LEU A 50 39.83 -38.46 10.57
N VAL A 51 40.94 -37.86 10.95
CA VAL A 51 41.11 -36.41 11.01
C VAL A 51 40.93 -35.79 9.63
N ILE A 52 41.56 -36.37 8.61
CA ILE A 52 41.40 -35.88 7.21
C ILE A 52 39.92 -36.02 6.80
N GLY A 53 39.30 -37.16 7.03
CA GLY A 53 37.90 -37.40 6.67
C GLY A 53 36.94 -36.45 7.38
N THR A 54 37.13 -36.22 8.69
CA THR A 54 36.31 -35.25 9.44
C THR A 54 36.53 -33.81 8.95
N THR A 55 37.79 -33.42 8.68
CA THR A 55 38.10 -32.07 8.16
C THR A 55 37.46 -31.83 6.81
N ILE A 56 37.56 -32.80 5.90
CA ILE A 56 36.91 -32.72 4.58
C ILE A 56 35.41 -32.63 4.72
N SER A 57 34.79 -33.51 5.52
CA SER A 57 33.36 -33.51 5.78
C SER A 57 32.87 -32.18 6.38
N LEU A 58 33.59 -31.63 7.37
CA LEU A 58 33.28 -30.35 7.96
C LEU A 58 33.39 -29.21 6.94
N SER A 59 34.44 -29.23 6.08
CA SER A 59 34.62 -28.23 5.03
C SER A 59 33.48 -28.26 4.01
N PHE A 60 33.03 -29.45 3.60
CA PHE A 60 31.85 -29.59 2.73
C PHE A 60 30.58 -29.11 3.39
N THR A 61 30.38 -29.41 4.67
CA THR A 61 29.21 -28.95 5.42
C THR A 61 29.17 -27.42 5.53
N ILE A 62 30.31 -26.79 5.82
CA ILE A 62 30.41 -25.32 5.88
C ILE A 62 30.19 -24.71 4.48
N ALA A 63 30.75 -25.28 3.43
CA ALA A 63 30.56 -24.82 2.05
C ALA A 63 29.09 -24.93 1.62
N ALA A 64 28.45 -26.07 1.90
CA ALA A 64 27.04 -26.29 1.62
C ALA A 64 26.14 -25.32 2.42
N ALA A 65 26.43 -25.11 3.70
CA ALA A 65 25.69 -24.14 4.52
C ALA A 65 25.81 -22.72 3.98
N LYS A 66 27.04 -22.29 3.60
CA LYS A 66 27.25 -20.96 2.97
C LYS A 66 26.53 -20.82 1.63
N LEU A 67 26.52 -21.86 0.81
CA LEU A 67 25.82 -21.87 -0.47
C LEU A 67 24.30 -21.74 -0.26
N THR A 68 23.75 -22.52 0.66
CA THR A 68 22.32 -22.47 1.02
C THR A 68 21.94 -21.09 1.55
N ASP A 69 22.75 -20.52 2.45
CA ASP A 69 22.53 -19.18 3.02
C ASP A 69 22.56 -18.10 1.92
N ASN A 70 23.52 -18.18 1.00
CA ASN A 70 23.58 -17.24 -0.14
C ASN A 70 22.37 -17.35 -1.08
N ILE A 71 21.89 -18.56 -1.36
CA ILE A 71 20.69 -18.78 -2.17
C ILE A 71 19.46 -18.21 -1.44
N GLN A 72 19.33 -18.46 -0.15
CA GLN A 72 18.22 -17.95 0.64
C GLN A 72 18.23 -16.42 0.68
N ARG A 73 19.38 -15.80 0.95
CA ARG A 73 19.53 -14.34 0.93
C ARG A 73 19.22 -13.74 -0.45
N ALA A 74 19.54 -14.43 -1.54
CA ALA A 74 19.18 -13.98 -2.89
C ALA A 74 17.67 -14.02 -3.13
N LYS A 75 17.00 -15.08 -2.65
CA LYS A 75 15.53 -15.19 -2.71
C LYS A 75 14.85 -14.10 -1.88
N ASP A 76 15.31 -13.90 -0.66
CA ASP A 76 14.74 -12.90 0.26
C ASP A 76 14.89 -11.47 -0.30
N ARG A 77 16.06 -11.17 -0.91
CA ARG A 77 16.28 -9.90 -1.61
C ARG A 77 15.34 -9.71 -2.79
N ARG A 78 15.17 -10.75 -3.62
CA ARG A 78 14.26 -10.70 -4.76
C ARG A 78 12.82 -10.48 -4.30
N LEU A 79 12.37 -11.21 -3.27
CA LEU A 79 11.03 -11.07 -2.70
C LEU A 79 10.82 -9.66 -2.16
N SER A 80 11.76 -9.13 -1.38
CA SER A 80 11.68 -7.76 -0.85
C SER A 80 11.61 -6.71 -1.97
N ALA A 81 12.41 -6.87 -3.03
CA ALA A 81 12.37 -6.00 -4.20
C ALA A 81 10.99 -6.07 -4.91
N MET A 82 10.43 -7.27 -5.08
CA MET A 82 9.09 -7.46 -5.65
C MET A 82 8.02 -6.78 -4.79
N MET A 83 8.10 -6.89 -3.46
CA MET A 83 7.16 -6.21 -2.55
C MET A 83 7.20 -4.69 -2.70
N VAL A 84 8.40 -4.11 -2.81
CA VAL A 84 8.59 -2.67 -3.02
C VAL A 84 8.00 -2.22 -4.35
N MET A 85 8.33 -2.92 -5.44
CA MET A 85 7.84 -2.58 -6.79
C MET A 85 6.33 -2.79 -6.92
N SER A 86 5.79 -3.84 -6.30
CA SER A 86 4.35 -4.09 -6.21
C SER A 86 3.63 -2.96 -5.45
N ASN A 87 4.22 -2.46 -4.37
CA ASN A 87 3.64 -1.35 -3.62
C ASN A 87 3.56 -0.06 -4.44
N ILE A 88 4.63 0.26 -5.21
CA ILE A 88 4.65 1.41 -6.12
C ILE A 88 3.59 1.24 -7.20
N GLU A 89 3.46 0.05 -7.80
CA GLU A 89 2.46 -0.25 -8.83
C GLU A 89 1.03 -0.16 -8.29
N SER A 90 0.76 -0.75 -7.13
CA SER A 90 -0.56 -0.69 -6.47
C SER A 90 -0.97 0.77 -6.18
N PHE A 91 -0.04 1.59 -5.70
CA PHE A 91 -0.33 3.01 -5.50
C PHE A 91 -0.57 3.74 -6.82
N ALA A 92 0.18 3.46 -7.88
CA ALA A 92 -0.06 4.04 -9.21
C ALA A 92 -1.46 3.67 -9.73
N ARG A 93 -1.89 2.41 -9.59
CA ARG A 93 -3.28 1.98 -9.90
C ARG A 93 -4.32 2.73 -9.08
N THR A 94 -4.05 2.94 -7.79
CA THR A 94 -4.93 3.73 -6.91
C THR A 94 -5.08 5.15 -7.41
N LEU A 95 -4.00 5.80 -7.86
CA LEU A 95 -4.03 7.15 -8.43
C LEU A 95 -4.84 7.22 -9.72
N GLU A 96 -4.67 6.25 -10.63
CA GLU A 96 -5.45 6.16 -11.88
C GLU A 96 -6.93 5.98 -11.59
N SER A 97 -7.29 5.00 -10.77
CA SER A 97 -8.68 4.77 -10.37
C SER A 97 -9.29 6.02 -9.71
N ARG A 98 -8.49 6.75 -8.93
CA ARG A 98 -8.94 8.01 -8.35
C ARG A 98 -9.16 9.09 -9.41
N ALA A 99 -8.24 9.24 -10.36
CA ALA A 99 -8.36 10.19 -11.46
C ALA A 99 -9.60 9.89 -12.35
N GLU A 100 -9.88 8.63 -12.61
CA GLU A 100 -11.07 8.19 -13.35
C GLU A 100 -12.36 8.56 -12.60
N ARG A 101 -12.44 8.26 -11.30
CA ARG A 101 -13.61 8.64 -10.47
C ARG A 101 -13.80 10.14 -10.38
N MET A 102 -12.71 10.92 -10.41
CA MET A 102 -12.79 12.39 -10.43
C MET A 102 -13.28 12.94 -11.76
N ALA A 103 -13.33 12.17 -12.84
CA ALA A 103 -13.76 12.66 -14.15
C ALA A 103 -15.19 13.22 -14.12
N GLN A 104 -16.09 12.57 -13.38
CA GLN A 104 -17.44 13.06 -13.22
C GLN A 104 -17.52 14.32 -12.36
N ALA A 105 -16.84 14.34 -11.22
CA ALA A 105 -16.77 15.53 -10.36
C ALA A 105 -16.20 16.72 -11.11
N ASP A 106 -15.18 16.50 -11.97
CA ASP A 106 -14.58 17.51 -12.85
C ASP A 106 -15.59 18.05 -13.86
N SER A 107 -16.36 17.17 -14.52
CA SER A 107 -17.41 17.57 -15.47
C SER A 107 -18.50 18.39 -14.78
N ILE A 108 -18.98 17.94 -13.60
CA ILE A 108 -20.00 18.67 -12.81
C ILE A 108 -19.44 20.02 -12.35
N ALA A 109 -18.22 20.07 -11.83
CA ALA A 109 -17.59 21.31 -11.37
C ALA A 109 -17.45 22.31 -12.53
N THR A 110 -17.03 21.85 -13.71
CA THR A 110 -16.89 22.67 -14.90
C THR A 110 -18.25 23.22 -15.33
N TRP A 111 -19.30 22.39 -15.33
CA TRP A 111 -20.65 22.81 -15.66
C TRP A 111 -21.18 23.86 -14.67
N LEU A 112 -21.12 23.59 -13.36
CA LEU A 112 -21.54 24.52 -12.30
C LEU A 112 -20.82 25.87 -12.37
N LEU A 113 -19.52 25.85 -12.62
CA LEU A 113 -18.69 27.08 -12.70
C LEU A 113 -18.90 27.87 -13.99
N GLY A 114 -19.38 27.20 -15.03
CA GLY A 114 -19.71 27.81 -16.32
C GLY A 114 -21.08 28.49 -16.36
N LYS A 115 -21.98 28.17 -15.41
CA LYS A 115 -23.31 28.78 -15.34
C LYS A 115 -23.29 30.11 -14.57
N PRO A 116 -24.04 31.13 -15.02
CA PRO A 116 -24.31 32.32 -14.21
C PRO A 116 -25.01 31.96 -12.91
N LEU A 117 -24.76 32.73 -11.84
CA LEU A 117 -25.32 32.44 -10.51
C LEU A 117 -26.86 32.60 -10.48
N ASP A 118 -27.40 33.52 -11.28
CA ASP A 118 -28.85 33.75 -11.43
C ASP A 118 -29.54 32.56 -12.12
N GLU A 119 -28.89 31.87 -13.03
CA GLU A 119 -29.41 30.60 -13.60
C GLU A 119 -29.42 29.50 -12.56
N LEU A 120 -28.35 29.35 -11.76
CA LEU A 120 -28.29 28.35 -10.69
C LEU A 120 -29.33 28.59 -9.58
N GLU A 121 -29.72 29.85 -9.33
CA GLU A 121 -30.79 30.18 -8.37
C GLU A 121 -32.16 29.69 -8.81
N LEU A 122 -32.36 29.44 -10.09
CA LEU A 122 -33.61 28.90 -10.63
C LEU A 122 -33.73 27.38 -10.48
N MET A 123 -32.62 26.72 -10.19
CA MET A 123 -32.62 25.26 -9.99
C MET A 123 -33.32 24.89 -8.70
N PRO A 124 -33.99 23.73 -8.67
CA PRO A 124 -34.45 23.13 -7.41
C PRO A 124 -33.28 22.94 -6.44
N GLU A 125 -33.48 23.35 -5.20
CA GLU A 125 -32.41 23.29 -4.18
C GLU A 125 -31.81 21.89 -4.01
N ALA A 126 -32.67 20.84 -4.05
CA ALA A 126 -32.24 19.46 -3.92
C ALA A 126 -31.32 19.01 -5.08
N GLU A 127 -31.57 19.46 -6.30
CA GLU A 127 -30.74 19.13 -7.46
C GLU A 127 -29.39 19.83 -7.38
N LEU A 128 -29.41 21.12 -7.03
CA LEU A 128 -28.16 21.88 -6.86
C LEU A 128 -27.31 21.30 -5.69
N ASP A 129 -27.94 20.91 -4.57
CA ASP A 129 -27.26 20.28 -3.44
C ASP A 129 -26.64 18.93 -3.83
N ASP A 130 -27.33 18.11 -4.62
CA ASP A 130 -26.80 16.85 -5.14
C ASP A 130 -25.57 17.07 -6.01
N LEU A 131 -25.65 18.00 -6.97
CA LEU A 131 -24.50 18.33 -7.84
C LEU A 131 -23.31 18.84 -7.06
N VAL A 132 -23.51 19.76 -6.12
CA VAL A 132 -22.44 20.32 -5.30
C VAL A 132 -21.84 19.23 -4.40
N SER A 133 -22.67 18.38 -3.82
CA SER A 133 -22.21 17.28 -2.96
C SER A 133 -21.33 16.28 -3.73
N ARG A 134 -21.67 15.92 -4.96
CA ARG A 134 -20.89 15.02 -5.83
C ARG A 134 -19.51 15.58 -6.17
N VAL A 135 -19.38 16.89 -6.24
CA VAL A 135 -18.05 17.52 -6.44
C VAL A 135 -17.24 17.53 -5.16
N THR A 136 -17.87 17.65 -4.00
CA THR A 136 -17.21 17.94 -2.72
C THR A 136 -16.88 16.69 -1.90
N VAL A 137 -17.57 15.58 -2.13
CA VAL A 137 -17.32 14.33 -1.39
C VAL A 137 -16.23 13.54 -2.10
N GLY A 138 -15.00 13.62 -1.58
CA GLY A 138 -13.85 12.86 -2.04
C GLY A 138 -13.34 11.93 -0.95
N ALA A 139 -13.14 10.64 -1.27
CA ALA A 139 -12.41 9.77 -0.37
C ALA A 139 -10.93 10.14 -0.36
N LEU A 140 -10.28 10.10 0.80
CA LEU A 140 -8.86 10.35 0.95
C LEU A 140 -8.03 9.26 0.24
N LEU A 141 -6.84 9.61 -0.20
CA LEU A 141 -5.85 8.64 -0.62
C LEU A 141 -5.20 8.02 0.62
N ALA A 142 -4.87 6.74 0.54
CA ALA A 142 -4.06 6.05 1.52
C ALA A 142 -2.99 5.23 0.79
N ARG A 143 -1.76 5.24 1.29
CA ARG A 143 -0.67 4.40 0.81
C ARG A 143 -0.31 3.35 1.86
N ASP A 144 0.07 2.18 1.41
CA ASP A 144 0.63 1.16 2.28
C ASP A 144 2.09 1.51 2.61
N LYS A 145 2.34 1.86 3.87
CA LYS A 145 3.68 2.20 4.38
C LYS A 145 4.53 0.98 4.76
N SER A 146 3.96 -0.23 4.69
CA SER A 146 4.68 -1.44 5.13
C SER A 146 5.90 -1.73 4.27
N ALA A 147 5.78 -1.63 2.94
CA ALA A 147 6.89 -1.84 2.01
C ALA A 147 7.98 -0.77 2.16
N GLU A 148 7.61 0.49 2.39
CA GLU A 148 8.54 1.58 2.67
C GLU A 148 9.30 1.34 3.98
N ASN A 149 8.60 0.91 5.03
CA ASN A 149 9.22 0.57 6.32
C ASN A 149 10.20 -0.61 6.18
N ILE A 150 9.82 -1.66 5.42
CA ILE A 150 10.70 -2.78 5.12
C ILE A 150 11.93 -2.29 4.34
N PHE A 151 11.74 -1.45 3.35
CA PHE A 151 12.82 -0.88 2.56
C PHE A 151 13.78 -0.05 3.42
N SER A 152 13.27 0.86 4.21
CA SER A 152 14.05 1.78 5.05
C SER A 152 14.80 1.05 6.18
N ASN A 153 14.20 0.01 6.77
CA ASN A 153 14.80 -0.73 7.88
C ASN A 153 15.81 -1.80 7.45
N ASN A 154 15.79 -2.21 6.17
CA ASN A 154 16.67 -3.25 5.63
C ASN A 154 17.80 -2.72 4.75
N ILE A 155 18.35 -1.55 5.06
CA ILE A 155 19.43 -0.90 4.29
C ILE A 155 20.63 -1.85 4.08
N GLU A 156 20.97 -2.69 5.06
CA GLU A 156 22.01 -3.70 4.93
C GLU A 156 21.72 -4.72 3.81
N THR A 157 20.46 -5.12 3.65
CA THR A 157 20.03 -6.00 2.57
C THR A 157 20.20 -5.32 1.21
N TRP A 158 19.90 -4.04 1.12
CA TRP A 158 19.97 -3.26 -0.12
C TRP A 158 21.39 -2.87 -0.52
N LYS A 159 22.29 -2.61 0.42
CA LYS A 159 23.72 -2.38 0.15
C LYS A 159 24.35 -3.53 -0.62
N ASN A 160 23.90 -4.75 -0.36
CA ASN A 160 24.38 -5.96 -1.02
C ASN A 160 23.76 -6.21 -2.41
N VAL A 161 22.74 -5.44 -2.82
CA VAL A 161 22.17 -5.50 -4.18
C VAL A 161 23.14 -4.87 -5.21
N GLY A 162 24.08 -4.04 -4.73
CA GLY A 162 25.13 -3.46 -5.58
C GLY A 162 24.63 -2.38 -6.56
N ASN A 163 23.34 -2.06 -6.54
CA ASN A 163 22.75 -1.09 -7.45
C ASN A 163 22.22 0.12 -6.67
N VAL A 164 23.09 1.11 -6.50
CA VAL A 164 22.78 2.37 -5.82
C VAL A 164 21.62 3.09 -6.52
N GLN A 165 21.57 3.03 -7.85
CA GLN A 165 20.52 3.68 -8.63
C GLN A 165 19.12 3.09 -8.33
N PHE A 166 19.03 1.77 -8.08
CA PHE A 166 17.77 1.15 -7.64
C PHE A 166 17.31 1.72 -6.30
N ILE A 167 18.24 1.83 -5.33
CA ILE A 167 17.92 2.34 -4.00
C ILE A 167 17.45 3.79 -4.07
N ASP A 168 18.17 4.64 -4.81
CA ASP A 168 17.84 6.06 -4.98
C ASP A 168 16.48 6.24 -5.68
N ASN A 169 16.22 5.49 -6.75
CA ASN A 169 14.97 5.57 -7.49
C ASN A 169 13.77 5.09 -6.65
N VAL A 170 13.93 4.02 -5.87
CA VAL A 170 12.86 3.54 -4.97
C VAL A 170 12.58 4.58 -3.89
N GLY A 171 13.62 5.14 -3.28
CA GLY A 171 13.46 6.22 -2.31
C GLY A 171 12.75 7.43 -2.90
N ALA A 172 13.10 7.83 -4.12
CA ALA A 172 12.41 8.90 -4.85
C ALA A 172 10.94 8.57 -5.14
N CYS A 173 10.63 7.30 -5.48
CA CYS A 173 9.23 6.87 -5.65
C CYS A 173 8.44 7.01 -4.35
N PHE A 174 8.97 6.55 -3.21
CA PHE A 174 8.27 6.67 -1.92
C PHE A 174 8.07 8.13 -1.51
N SER A 175 9.07 8.99 -1.70
CA SER A 175 8.92 10.43 -1.44
C SER A 175 7.87 11.07 -2.36
N ALA A 176 7.82 10.67 -3.63
CA ALA A 176 6.79 11.14 -4.56
C ALA A 176 5.39 10.65 -4.14
N MET A 177 5.25 9.38 -3.74
CA MET A 177 3.98 8.83 -3.24
C MET A 177 3.49 9.59 -2.00
N GLU A 178 4.38 9.92 -1.07
CA GLU A 178 4.05 10.72 0.12
C GLU A 178 3.57 12.12 -0.25
N GLY A 179 4.30 12.82 -1.11
CA GLY A 179 3.93 14.16 -1.56
C GLY A 179 2.58 14.18 -2.29
N VAL A 180 2.31 13.17 -3.12
CA VAL A 180 1.02 13.01 -3.83
C VAL A 180 -0.12 12.78 -2.85
N GLU A 181 0.06 11.85 -1.88
CA GLU A 181 -0.94 11.55 -0.86
C GLU A 181 -1.26 12.80 -0.02
N GLU A 182 -0.23 13.50 0.47
CA GLU A 182 -0.38 14.66 1.33
C GLU A 182 -1.10 15.81 0.59
N ASP A 183 -0.64 16.16 -0.60
CA ASP A 183 -1.17 17.28 -1.36
C ASP A 183 -2.63 17.04 -1.80
N TYR A 184 -2.95 15.83 -2.26
CA TYR A 184 -4.34 15.47 -2.57
C TYR A 184 -5.23 15.49 -1.32
N ASN A 185 -4.77 14.89 -0.22
CA ASN A 185 -5.55 14.81 1.01
C ASN A 185 -5.78 16.19 1.63
N ASN A 186 -4.83 17.09 1.55
CA ASN A 186 -5.00 18.47 2.02
C ASN A 186 -6.07 19.19 1.21
N TRP A 187 -6.03 19.10 -0.13
CA TRP A 187 -7.05 19.66 -0.99
C TRP A 187 -8.44 19.05 -0.72
N ALA A 188 -8.53 17.72 -0.58
CA ALA A 188 -9.79 17.03 -0.32
C ALA A 188 -10.39 17.42 1.05
N ARG A 189 -9.56 17.52 2.09
CA ARG A 189 -9.99 18.00 3.41
C ARG A 189 -10.49 19.45 3.37
N ASP A 190 -9.77 20.33 2.66
CA ASP A 190 -10.18 21.71 2.48
C ASP A 190 -11.55 21.82 1.79
N MET A 191 -11.79 20.98 0.78
CA MET A 191 -13.07 20.90 0.07
C MET A 191 -14.18 20.48 1.04
N VAL A 192 -14.01 19.36 1.74
CA VAL A 192 -15.00 18.82 2.69
C VAL A 192 -15.26 19.79 3.86
N ASN A 193 -14.21 20.37 4.42
CA ASN A 193 -14.34 21.32 5.52
C ASN A 193 -15.07 22.57 5.08
N THR A 194 -14.72 23.15 3.93
CA THR A 194 -15.40 24.33 3.39
C THR A 194 -16.89 24.04 3.09
N TYR A 195 -17.18 22.87 2.51
CA TYR A 195 -18.56 22.41 2.30
C TYR A 195 -19.33 22.33 3.63
N ARG A 196 -18.75 21.65 4.63
CA ARG A 196 -19.36 21.46 5.94
C ARG A 196 -19.59 22.78 6.67
N ASP A 197 -18.59 23.64 6.68
CA ASP A 197 -18.64 24.93 7.35
C ASP A 197 -19.75 25.81 6.80
N ILE A 198 -19.96 25.81 5.48
CA ILE A 198 -21.00 26.62 4.84
C ILE A 198 -22.38 25.96 5.00
N LYS A 199 -22.47 24.64 4.81
CA LYS A 199 -23.76 23.91 4.84
C LYS A 199 -24.38 23.89 6.23
N TYR A 200 -23.58 23.77 7.27
CA TYR A 200 -24.04 23.54 8.65
C TYR A 200 -23.85 24.74 9.59
N HIS A 201 -23.45 25.90 9.07
CA HIS A 201 -23.34 27.10 9.92
C HIS A 201 -24.72 27.70 10.18
N PRO A 202 -25.17 27.73 11.45
CA PRO A 202 -26.57 28.09 11.78
C PRO A 202 -26.87 29.59 11.75
N ASN A 203 -25.87 30.47 11.53
CA ASN A 203 -25.99 31.91 11.83
C ASN A 203 -26.37 32.80 10.63
N ASP A 204 -26.63 32.24 9.44
CA ASP A 204 -26.96 33.05 8.28
C ASP A 204 -28.46 33.03 7.98
N ASN A 205 -29.18 34.02 8.55
CA ASN A 205 -30.60 34.29 8.29
C ASN A 205 -30.89 34.95 6.92
N GLU A 206 -29.99 34.79 5.93
CA GLU A 206 -30.10 35.54 4.66
C GLU A 206 -31.06 34.96 3.62
N GLY A 207 -31.88 33.96 3.95
CA GLY A 207 -32.86 33.41 2.99
C GLY A 207 -32.27 32.70 1.76
N ILE A 208 -30.96 32.66 1.65
CA ILE A 208 -30.25 31.97 0.56
C ILE A 208 -30.09 30.50 0.95
N ASN A 209 -30.48 29.59 0.06
CA ASN A 209 -30.32 28.15 0.31
C ASN A 209 -28.83 27.76 0.40
N ALA A 210 -28.55 26.67 1.14
CA ALA A 210 -27.16 26.24 1.44
C ALA A 210 -26.31 25.95 0.18
N PRO A 211 -26.82 25.31 -0.89
CA PRO A 211 -26.05 25.07 -2.10
C PRO A 211 -25.71 26.39 -2.84
N MET A 212 -26.57 27.40 -2.84
CA MET A 212 -26.25 28.69 -3.41
C MET A 212 -25.19 29.47 -2.62
N LYS A 213 -25.20 29.36 -1.28
CA LYS A 213 -24.10 29.90 -0.43
C LYS A 213 -22.77 29.28 -0.81
N LEU A 214 -22.72 27.97 -1.08
CA LEU A 214 -21.53 27.28 -1.58
C LEU A 214 -21.07 27.82 -2.93
N MET A 215 -22.01 28.00 -3.88
CA MET A 215 -21.72 28.53 -5.20
C MET A 215 -21.28 30.00 -5.22
N ARG A 216 -21.71 30.79 -4.25
CA ARG A 216 -21.28 32.20 -4.07
C ARG A 216 -19.93 32.32 -3.31
N ASN A 217 -19.48 31.24 -2.64
CA ASN A 217 -18.27 31.27 -1.84
C ASN A 217 -17.02 31.14 -2.73
N ASP A 218 -16.15 32.17 -2.70
CA ASP A 218 -14.95 32.21 -3.52
C ASP A 218 -13.94 31.10 -3.23
N LYS A 219 -13.82 30.67 -1.97
CA LYS A 219 -12.93 29.56 -1.60
C LYS A 219 -13.46 28.27 -2.20
N MET A 220 -14.76 28.02 -2.11
CA MET A 220 -15.40 26.83 -2.70
C MET A 220 -15.24 26.78 -4.21
N ARG A 221 -15.51 27.90 -4.89
CA ARG A 221 -15.33 28.02 -6.34
C ARG A 221 -13.87 27.77 -6.78
N ARG A 222 -12.88 28.24 -6.01
CA ARG A 222 -11.46 27.94 -6.27
C ARG A 222 -11.14 26.48 -6.09
N LEU A 223 -11.66 25.84 -5.05
CA LEU A 223 -11.48 24.41 -4.81
C LEU A 223 -12.11 23.57 -5.92
N MET A 224 -13.32 23.92 -6.38
CA MET A 224 -13.98 23.27 -7.52
C MET A 224 -13.18 23.40 -8.81
N ARG A 225 -12.63 24.59 -9.13
CA ARG A 225 -11.71 24.77 -10.28
C ARG A 225 -10.47 23.90 -10.17
N GLY A 226 -10.03 23.65 -8.94
CA GLY A 226 -8.89 22.77 -8.67
C GLY A 226 -9.13 21.29 -9.00
N THR A 227 -10.38 20.86 -9.14
CA THR A 227 -10.73 19.44 -9.41
C THR A 227 -10.10 18.93 -10.70
N HIS A 228 -10.19 19.71 -11.79
CA HIS A 228 -9.56 19.38 -13.07
C HIS A 228 -8.05 19.19 -12.94
N ASN A 229 -7.38 20.17 -12.36
CA ASN A 229 -5.93 20.11 -12.19
C ASN A 229 -5.49 18.93 -11.32
N ARG A 230 -6.23 18.63 -10.26
CA ARG A 230 -5.96 17.47 -9.40
C ARG A 230 -6.14 16.16 -10.13
N ARG A 231 -7.20 16.02 -10.90
CA ARG A 231 -7.43 14.84 -11.74
C ARG A 231 -6.27 14.61 -12.71
N CYS A 232 -5.89 15.63 -13.48
CA CYS A 232 -4.79 15.53 -14.42
C CYS A 232 -3.46 15.21 -13.74
N TRP A 233 -3.21 15.83 -12.59
CA TRP A 233 -2.01 15.61 -11.81
C TRP A 233 -1.91 14.19 -11.23
N LEU A 234 -3.01 13.59 -10.76
CA LEU A 234 -3.03 12.20 -10.32
C LEU A 234 -2.68 11.24 -11.45
N GLY A 235 -3.24 11.44 -12.65
CA GLY A 235 -2.90 10.64 -13.83
C GLY A 235 -1.42 10.77 -14.20
N TYR A 236 -0.89 11.98 -14.18
CA TYR A 236 0.53 12.25 -14.44
C TYR A 236 1.44 11.58 -13.38
N ALA A 237 1.08 11.69 -12.11
CA ALA A 237 1.83 11.06 -11.01
C ALA A 237 1.85 9.53 -11.15
N ALA A 238 0.71 8.91 -11.50
CA ALA A 238 0.63 7.48 -11.76
C ALA A 238 1.57 7.04 -12.90
N ALA A 239 1.53 7.76 -14.04
CA ALA A 239 2.39 7.48 -15.18
C ALA A 239 3.88 7.60 -14.83
N ASN A 240 4.26 8.62 -14.05
CA ASN A 240 5.63 8.80 -13.59
C ASN A 240 6.09 7.68 -12.65
N LEU A 241 5.26 7.30 -11.68
CA LEU A 241 5.58 6.19 -10.78
C LEU A 241 5.81 4.90 -11.55
N ARG A 242 4.97 4.57 -12.55
CA ARG A 242 5.16 3.40 -13.41
C ARG A 242 6.44 3.48 -14.23
N TYR A 243 6.75 4.65 -14.78
CA TYR A 243 7.99 4.84 -15.54
C TYR A 243 9.23 4.56 -14.69
N TYR A 244 9.31 5.12 -13.48
CA TYR A 244 10.43 4.86 -12.58
C TYR A 244 10.42 3.43 -12.04
N ASN A 245 9.26 2.87 -11.76
CA ASN A 245 9.12 1.48 -11.33
C ASN A 245 9.62 0.51 -12.41
N LYS A 246 9.31 0.76 -13.67
CA LYS A 246 9.85 -0.03 -14.79
C LYS A 246 11.37 0.06 -14.89
N LYS A 247 11.95 1.24 -14.68
CA LYS A 247 13.42 1.38 -14.57
C LYS A 247 13.99 0.57 -13.41
N ASN A 248 13.30 0.55 -12.27
CA ASN A 248 13.71 -0.25 -11.11
C ASN A 248 13.71 -1.74 -11.45
N MET A 249 12.65 -2.26 -12.07
CA MET A 249 12.55 -3.65 -12.52
C MET A 249 13.71 -4.02 -13.43
N LEU A 250 13.98 -3.22 -14.46
CA LEU A 250 15.07 -3.46 -15.40
C LEU A 250 16.44 -3.44 -14.72
N SER A 251 16.67 -2.56 -13.74
CA SER A 251 17.97 -2.39 -13.06
C SER A 251 18.36 -3.59 -12.21
N ILE A 252 17.41 -4.42 -11.80
CA ILE A 252 17.62 -5.60 -10.95
C ILE A 252 17.22 -6.91 -11.64
N GLY A 253 16.87 -6.85 -12.94
CA GLY A 253 16.56 -8.03 -13.75
C GLY A 253 15.28 -8.74 -13.30
N ILE A 254 14.25 -8.00 -12.91
CA ILE A 254 12.90 -8.52 -12.64
C ILE A 254 11.99 -8.09 -13.79
N GLU A 255 11.19 -9.02 -14.29
CA GLU A 255 10.26 -8.74 -15.37
C GLU A 255 8.99 -8.04 -14.88
N GLU A 256 8.47 -7.12 -15.67
CA GLU A 256 7.25 -6.37 -15.36
C GLU A 256 6.07 -7.31 -15.08
N GLN A 257 5.95 -8.40 -15.85
CA GLN A 257 4.90 -9.41 -15.68
C GLN A 257 4.97 -10.12 -14.31
N GLU A 258 6.16 -10.35 -13.78
CA GLU A 258 6.33 -10.95 -12.47
C GLU A 258 5.81 -10.02 -11.35
N VAL A 259 6.11 -8.72 -11.46
CA VAL A 259 5.64 -7.72 -10.51
C VAL A 259 4.13 -7.55 -10.60
N MET A 260 3.58 -7.52 -11.82
CA MET A 260 2.13 -7.43 -12.03
C MET A 260 1.39 -8.63 -11.41
N ALA A 261 1.85 -9.86 -11.70
CA ALA A 261 1.26 -11.07 -11.13
C ALA A 261 1.38 -11.12 -9.59
N PHE A 262 2.48 -10.62 -9.04
CA PHE A 262 2.66 -10.51 -7.60
C PHE A 262 1.72 -9.47 -6.98
N THR A 263 1.53 -8.33 -7.63
CA THR A 263 0.60 -7.27 -7.22
C THR A 263 -0.84 -7.76 -7.22
N ASP A 264 -1.27 -8.39 -8.31
CA ASP A 264 -2.63 -8.93 -8.46
C ASP A 264 -2.95 -9.97 -7.38
N LYS A 265 -2.00 -10.86 -7.10
CA LYS A 265 -2.15 -11.85 -6.03
C LYS A 265 -2.26 -11.20 -4.65
N ARG A 266 -1.46 -10.18 -4.38
CA ARG A 266 -1.45 -9.45 -3.11
C ARG A 266 -2.75 -8.66 -2.92
N GLU A 267 -3.24 -8.00 -3.95
CA GLU A 267 -4.51 -7.25 -3.92
C GLU A 267 -5.69 -8.19 -3.61
N VAL A 268 -5.74 -9.38 -4.23
CA VAL A 268 -6.76 -10.40 -3.93
C VAL A 268 -6.64 -10.91 -2.49
N GLU A 269 -5.42 -11.16 -1.99
CA GLU A 269 -5.21 -11.60 -0.60
C GLU A 269 -5.66 -10.55 0.42
N VAL A 270 -5.40 -9.26 0.16
CA VAL A 270 -5.84 -8.15 1.00
C VAL A 270 -7.37 -8.02 0.97
N GLU A 271 -7.98 -8.08 -0.21
CA GLU A 271 -9.43 -8.01 -0.38
C GLU A 271 -10.16 -9.16 0.36
N LEU A 272 -9.58 -10.36 0.37
CA LEU A 272 -10.13 -11.53 1.08
C LEU A 272 -9.98 -11.44 2.61
N THR A 273 -8.93 -10.76 3.10
CA THR A 273 -8.65 -10.61 4.53
C THR A 273 -9.33 -9.39 5.14
N GLU A 274 -9.49 -8.32 4.38
CA GLU A 274 -10.21 -7.12 4.75
C GLU A 274 -11.64 -7.16 4.20
N LYS A 275 -12.51 -8.03 4.70
CA LYS A 275 -13.95 -7.76 4.62
C LYS A 275 -14.22 -6.50 5.44
N ALA A 276 -14.06 -5.34 4.79
CA ALA A 276 -14.51 -4.09 5.37
C ALA A 276 -16.01 -4.21 5.67
N PRO A 277 -16.46 -3.77 6.85
CA PRO A 277 -17.89 -3.73 7.13
C PRO A 277 -18.58 -2.82 6.09
N ASP A 278 -19.81 -3.18 5.71
CA ASP A 278 -20.65 -2.66 4.63
C ASP A 278 -20.78 -1.12 4.49
N ALA A 279 -20.22 -0.36 5.43
CA ALA A 279 -20.23 1.10 5.40
C ALA A 279 -19.30 1.73 4.34
N TYR A 280 -18.33 1.01 3.80
CA TYR A 280 -17.38 1.54 2.80
C TYR A 280 -17.93 1.46 1.38
N ASP A 281 -18.81 0.51 1.08
CA ASP A 281 -19.40 0.33 -0.26
C ASP A 281 -20.33 1.46 -0.67
N TYR A 282 -20.89 2.21 0.29
CA TYR A 282 -21.80 3.31 0.01
C TYR A 282 -21.16 4.52 -0.67
N TYR A 283 -19.83 4.71 -0.48
CA TYR A 283 -19.10 5.86 -1.03
C TYR A 283 -18.22 5.51 -2.23
N THR A 284 -18.07 4.24 -2.57
CA THR A 284 -17.20 3.76 -3.63
C THR A 284 -17.92 3.11 -4.80
N ALA A 285 -19.25 3.01 -4.75
CA ALA A 285 -20.03 2.47 -5.87
C ALA A 285 -19.70 3.22 -7.17
N PRO A 286 -19.38 2.52 -8.27
CA PRO A 286 -19.15 3.16 -9.55
C PRO A 286 -20.41 3.93 -9.93
N ILE A 287 -20.26 5.22 -10.20
CA ILE A 287 -21.38 6.05 -10.62
C ILE A 287 -21.85 5.53 -11.97
N PRO A 288 -23.14 5.17 -12.12
CA PRO A 288 -23.67 4.65 -13.37
C PRO A 288 -23.37 5.61 -14.53
N ALA A 289 -23.05 5.06 -15.71
CA ALA A 289 -22.83 5.83 -16.94
C ALA A 289 -24.01 6.76 -17.30
N ASP A 290 -25.18 6.49 -16.76
CA ASP A 290 -26.43 7.27 -16.93
C ASP A 290 -26.35 8.69 -16.35
N SER A 291 -25.38 9.01 -15.51
CA SER A 291 -25.24 10.34 -14.93
C SER A 291 -24.69 11.40 -15.87
N LEU A 292 -24.03 11.01 -16.97
CA LEU A 292 -23.69 11.96 -18.06
C LEU A 292 -24.94 12.37 -18.88
N THR A 293 -25.90 11.47 -19.02
CA THR A 293 -27.23 11.76 -19.57
C THR A 293 -28.00 12.73 -18.68
N SER A 294 -27.74 12.73 -17.39
CA SER A 294 -28.33 13.62 -16.38
C SER A 294 -27.92 15.10 -16.61
N LEU A 295 -26.68 15.39 -17.00
CA LEU A 295 -26.24 16.77 -17.24
C LEU A 295 -26.89 17.39 -18.48
N ALA A 296 -27.06 16.61 -19.55
CA ALA A 296 -27.81 17.05 -20.72
C ALA A 296 -29.29 17.29 -20.42
N HIS A 297 -29.87 16.47 -19.54
CA HIS A 297 -31.25 16.67 -19.08
C HIS A 297 -31.40 17.92 -18.21
N LEU A 298 -30.42 18.24 -17.37
CA LEU A 298 -30.40 19.47 -16.56
C LEU A 298 -30.28 20.74 -17.44
N ASP A 299 -29.50 20.71 -18.52
CA ASP A 299 -29.45 21.81 -19.48
C ASP A 299 -30.82 22.02 -20.13
N GLN A 300 -31.49 20.95 -20.57
CA GLN A 300 -32.85 21.05 -21.13
C GLN A 300 -33.88 21.58 -20.13
N LEU A 301 -33.76 21.18 -18.84
CA LEU A 301 -34.63 21.66 -17.76
C LEU A 301 -34.44 23.15 -17.51
N LEU A 302 -33.18 23.63 -17.46
CA LEU A 302 -32.87 25.04 -17.29
C LEU A 302 -33.36 25.87 -18.47
N ASP A 303 -33.15 25.42 -19.71
CA ASP A 303 -33.66 26.07 -20.91
C ASP A 303 -35.21 26.16 -20.88
N SER A 304 -35.88 25.11 -20.43
CA SER A 304 -37.34 25.11 -20.27
C SER A 304 -37.84 26.14 -19.24
N ILE A 305 -37.13 26.23 -18.09
CA ILE A 305 -37.46 27.17 -17.01
C ILE A 305 -37.22 28.61 -17.49
N MET A 306 -36.12 28.86 -18.16
CA MET A 306 -35.79 30.19 -18.75
C MET A 306 -36.80 30.63 -19.80
N HIS A 307 -37.23 29.74 -20.68
CA HIS A 307 -38.24 30.02 -21.69
C HIS A 307 -39.58 30.43 -21.08
N HIS A 308 -40.02 29.72 -20.00
CA HIS A 308 -41.27 30.06 -19.30
C HIS A 308 -41.22 31.39 -18.57
N ARG A 309 -40.03 31.91 -18.23
CA ARG A 309 -39.85 33.21 -17.55
C ARG A 309 -39.92 34.38 -18.52
N HIS A 310 -39.49 34.20 -19.77
CA HIS A 310 -39.51 35.23 -20.81
C HIS A 310 -40.87 35.34 -21.51
N THR A 311 -41.79 34.39 -21.24
CA THR A 311 -43.15 34.39 -21.83
C THR A 311 -44.25 34.89 -20.87
N LYS A 312 -43.88 35.25 -19.65
CA LYS A 312 -44.71 35.98 -18.68
C LYS A 312 -44.28 37.42 -18.52
#